data_94504cd29b25d2083e4035b37f5f71c5
#
_entry.id   94504cd29b25d2083e4035b37f5f71c5
#
_cell.length_a   1.000
_cell.length_b   1.000
_cell.length_c   1.000
_cell.angle_alpha   90.00
_cell.angle_beta   90.00
_cell.angle_gamma   90.00
#
_symmetry.space_group_name_H-M   'P 1'
#
loop_
_entity.id
_entity.type
_entity.pdbx_description
1 polymer ?
#
loop_
_entity_poly.entity_id
_entity_poly.type
_entity_poly.pdbx_seq_one_letter_code
_entity_poly.pdbx_strand_id
1 'polypeptide(L)'
;MFRGFALMLGTRRGLTLFVGTALATFGLLGGLVQLYAALWPKNQINQPIIVTLIICAIVASATYRAWPRRTFSRTFDLPDINVKVAVGDLFEQKGHLVIGFSDAFDTDTTDGAIISPESVQGQFLHRVYGGDRVQLDRELENALKNDEVIAEERPSGKPGKMRRYAIGTVATLGTPTQRYFCVAYTYMRNHLIVKSSVNYLWEALNSVWESANLYGQRKTVVIPVIGSELARINCLDRESLLKMIILSFVARSRQDEVCKELVVIVHPKDYEKIDMLEVRAFLKTI
;
A
#
# COMPACT_ATOMS: atom_id res chain seq x y z
N MET A 1 14.60 2.10 -17.75
CA MET A 1 13.87 1.56 -18.89
C MET A 1 13.84 0.03 -18.87
N PHE A 2 14.97 -0.65 -18.79
CA PHE A 2 15.06 -2.13 -18.76
C PHE A 2 14.27 -2.80 -17.61
N ARG A 3 14.27 -2.24 -16.40
CA ARG A 3 13.50 -2.76 -15.27
C ARG A 3 11.99 -2.76 -15.50
N GLY A 4 11.44 -1.74 -16.15
CA GLY A 4 10.02 -1.68 -16.48
C GLY A 4 9.62 -2.77 -17.49
N PHE A 5 10.49 -3.04 -18.47
CA PHE A 5 10.30 -4.13 -19.43
C PHE A 5 10.34 -5.51 -18.77
N ALA A 6 11.28 -5.73 -17.86
CA ALA A 6 11.39 -6.97 -17.10
C ALA A 6 10.13 -7.23 -16.24
N LEU A 7 9.61 -6.20 -15.54
CA LEU A 7 8.38 -6.29 -14.77
C LEU A 7 7.14 -6.52 -15.68
N MET A 8 7.09 -5.86 -16.83
CA MET A 8 5.99 -6.01 -17.79
C MET A 8 5.90 -7.45 -18.33
N LEU A 9 7.02 -8.03 -18.76
CA LEU A 9 7.06 -9.36 -19.36
C LEU A 9 7.20 -10.48 -18.31
N GLY A 10 7.70 -10.16 -17.13
CA GLY A 10 7.90 -11.11 -16.02
C GLY A 10 6.62 -11.45 -15.24
N THR A 11 5.55 -10.66 -15.38
CA THR A 11 4.28 -10.93 -14.72
C THR A 11 3.27 -11.56 -15.69
N ARG A 12 2.46 -12.51 -15.19
CA ARG A 12 1.41 -13.15 -16.00
C ARG A 12 0.45 -12.11 -16.57
N ARG A 13 0.08 -11.11 -15.78
CA ARG A 13 -0.86 -10.06 -16.18
C ARG A 13 -0.26 -9.13 -17.24
N GLY A 14 1.00 -8.74 -17.08
CA GLY A 14 1.71 -7.91 -18.04
C GLY A 14 1.84 -8.59 -19.40
N LEU A 15 2.23 -9.88 -19.40
CA LEU A 15 2.34 -10.68 -20.62
C LEU A 15 0.97 -10.83 -21.31
N THR A 16 -0.09 -11.16 -20.57
CA THR A 16 -1.45 -11.28 -21.11
C THR A 16 -1.94 -9.97 -21.72
N LEU A 17 -1.72 -8.84 -21.04
CA LEU A 17 -2.08 -7.52 -21.55
C LEU A 17 -1.27 -7.13 -22.79
N PHE A 18 0.02 -7.44 -22.81
CA PHE A 18 0.89 -7.16 -23.93
C PHE A 18 0.45 -7.96 -25.18
N VAL A 19 0.35 -9.28 -25.06
CA VAL A 19 -0.06 -10.16 -26.17
C VAL A 19 -1.48 -9.85 -26.64
N GLY A 20 -2.43 -9.72 -25.71
CA GLY A 20 -3.82 -9.40 -26.05
C GLY A 20 -3.96 -8.06 -26.78
N THR A 21 -3.21 -7.02 -26.35
CA THR A 21 -3.22 -5.73 -27.02
C THR A 21 -2.54 -5.81 -28.38
N ALA A 22 -1.42 -6.54 -28.48
CA ALA A 22 -0.73 -6.73 -29.76
C ALA A 22 -1.63 -7.39 -30.80
N LEU A 23 -2.31 -8.49 -30.43
CA LEU A 23 -3.25 -9.19 -31.30
C LEU A 23 -4.45 -8.32 -31.70
N ALA A 24 -5.03 -7.59 -30.74
CA ALA A 24 -6.15 -6.69 -31.03
C ALA A 24 -5.76 -5.55 -31.98
N THR A 25 -4.59 -4.94 -31.77
CA THR A 25 -4.07 -3.88 -32.65
C THR A 25 -3.74 -4.42 -34.05
N PHE A 26 -3.14 -5.62 -34.11
CA PHE A 26 -2.87 -6.29 -35.39
C PHE A 26 -4.15 -6.56 -36.15
N GLY A 27 -5.17 -7.13 -35.51
CA GLY A 27 -6.45 -7.43 -36.14
C GLY A 27 -7.16 -6.18 -36.64
N LEU A 28 -7.20 -5.11 -35.85
CA LEU A 28 -7.80 -3.84 -36.22
C LEU A 28 -7.10 -3.19 -37.44
N LEU A 29 -5.78 -3.03 -37.35
CA LEU A 29 -5.01 -2.39 -38.43
C LEU A 29 -4.94 -3.25 -39.67
N GLY A 30 -4.82 -4.57 -39.56
CA GLY A 30 -4.89 -5.51 -40.68
C GLY A 30 -6.24 -5.46 -41.40
N GLY A 31 -7.34 -5.44 -40.64
CA GLY A 31 -8.69 -5.29 -41.19
C GLY A 31 -8.88 -3.96 -41.93
N LEU A 32 -8.36 -2.86 -41.40
CA LEU A 32 -8.40 -1.56 -42.08
C LEU A 32 -7.62 -1.55 -43.39
N VAL A 33 -6.43 -2.15 -43.40
CA VAL A 33 -5.63 -2.27 -44.65
C VAL A 33 -6.35 -3.14 -45.71
N GLN A 34 -6.95 -4.26 -45.31
CA GLN A 34 -7.73 -5.11 -46.18
C GLN A 34 -8.95 -4.37 -46.76
N LEU A 35 -9.67 -3.64 -45.90
CA LEU A 35 -10.81 -2.83 -46.34
C LEU A 35 -10.38 -1.74 -47.35
N TYR A 36 -9.27 -1.05 -47.05
CA TYR A 36 -8.73 -0.06 -47.99
C TYR A 36 -8.34 -0.67 -49.31
N ALA A 37 -7.64 -1.79 -49.31
CA ALA A 37 -7.23 -2.48 -50.54
C ALA A 37 -8.46 -2.96 -51.39
N ALA A 38 -9.55 -3.37 -50.73
CA ALA A 38 -10.79 -3.77 -51.42
C ALA A 38 -11.52 -2.59 -52.03
N LEU A 39 -11.55 -1.41 -51.37
CA LEU A 39 -12.24 -0.22 -51.88
C LEU A 39 -11.46 0.53 -52.96
N TRP A 40 -10.14 0.51 -52.91
CA TRP A 40 -9.24 1.21 -53.83
C TRP A 40 -8.19 0.30 -54.46
N PRO A 41 -8.54 -0.71 -55.25
CA PRO A 41 -7.63 -1.74 -55.77
C PRO A 41 -6.56 -1.21 -56.75
N LYS A 42 -6.76 -0.02 -57.29
CA LYS A 42 -5.78 0.61 -58.21
C LYS A 42 -4.69 1.40 -57.49
N ASN A 43 -4.86 1.71 -56.20
CA ASN A 43 -3.85 2.44 -55.45
C ASN A 43 -2.71 1.51 -55.01
N GLN A 44 -1.51 1.74 -55.54
CA GLN A 44 -0.34 1.01 -55.12
C GLN A 44 0.12 1.54 -53.76
N ILE A 45 -0.07 0.72 -52.73
CA ILE A 45 0.43 1.01 -51.38
C ILE A 45 1.87 0.55 -51.29
N ASN A 46 2.74 1.37 -50.72
CA ASN A 46 4.11 0.94 -50.40
C ASN A 46 4.08 -0.05 -49.22
N GLN A 47 3.99 -1.35 -49.56
CA GLN A 47 3.77 -2.44 -48.60
C GLN A 47 4.81 -2.46 -47.45
N PRO A 48 6.16 -2.31 -47.66
CA PRO A 48 7.10 -2.33 -46.61
C PRO A 48 6.93 -1.18 -45.61
N ILE A 49 6.54 0.00 -46.05
CA ILE A 49 6.27 1.14 -45.17
C ILE A 49 5.07 0.87 -44.27
N ILE A 50 3.97 0.37 -44.84
CA ILE A 50 2.76 0.06 -44.06
C ILE A 50 3.01 -1.04 -43.04
N VAL A 51 3.67 -2.13 -43.43
CA VAL A 51 4.02 -3.21 -42.54
C VAL A 51 4.87 -2.68 -41.36
N THR A 52 5.88 -1.85 -41.64
CA THR A 52 6.69 -1.24 -40.61
C THR A 52 5.88 -0.37 -39.67
N LEU A 53 4.98 0.48 -40.19
CA LEU A 53 4.10 1.32 -39.36
C LEU A 53 3.16 0.49 -38.48
N ILE A 54 2.60 -0.59 -38.98
CA ILE A 54 1.74 -1.51 -38.24
C ILE A 54 2.53 -2.16 -37.12
N ILE A 55 3.73 -2.68 -37.37
CA ILE A 55 4.58 -3.29 -36.34
C ILE A 55 4.92 -2.26 -35.24
N CYS A 56 5.32 -1.05 -35.62
CA CYS A 56 5.59 0.02 -34.68
C CYS A 56 4.35 0.36 -33.82
N ALA A 57 3.17 0.45 -34.42
CA ALA A 57 1.91 0.73 -33.72
C ALA A 57 1.54 -0.41 -32.74
N ILE A 58 1.72 -1.67 -33.13
CA ILE A 58 1.50 -2.85 -32.29
C ILE A 58 2.41 -2.80 -31.08
N VAL A 59 3.72 -2.64 -31.28
CA VAL A 59 4.69 -2.62 -30.19
C VAL A 59 4.43 -1.43 -29.26
N ALA A 60 4.19 -0.25 -29.81
CA ALA A 60 3.92 0.95 -29.02
C ALA A 60 2.65 0.82 -28.18
N SER A 61 1.54 0.38 -28.76
CA SER A 61 0.26 0.21 -28.07
C SER A 61 0.32 -0.88 -27.00
N ALA A 62 0.93 -2.02 -27.30
CA ALA A 62 1.08 -3.12 -26.36
C ALA A 62 1.96 -2.73 -25.17
N THR A 63 3.11 -2.07 -25.44
CA THR A 63 4.01 -1.56 -24.39
C THR A 63 3.32 -0.50 -23.53
N TYR A 64 2.64 0.47 -24.13
CA TYR A 64 1.94 1.53 -23.38
C TYR A 64 0.87 0.97 -22.43
N ARG A 65 0.11 -0.02 -22.87
CA ARG A 65 -0.98 -0.61 -22.09
C ARG A 65 -0.50 -1.55 -21.00
N ALA A 66 0.56 -2.31 -21.26
CA ALA A 66 1.15 -3.26 -20.33
C ALA A 66 2.20 -2.62 -19.40
N TRP A 67 2.50 -1.33 -19.56
CA TRP A 67 3.52 -0.65 -18.75
C TRP A 67 3.08 -0.54 -17.28
N PRO A 68 3.87 -1.07 -16.32
CA PRO A 68 3.55 -0.99 -14.89
C PRO A 68 3.71 0.46 -14.40
N ARG A 69 2.59 1.08 -14.04
CA ARG A 69 2.60 2.43 -13.50
C ARG A 69 2.92 2.40 -12.01
N ARG A 70 3.71 3.37 -11.54
CA ARG A 70 4.05 3.54 -10.11
C ARG A 70 2.91 4.10 -9.26
N THR A 71 1.92 4.69 -9.90
CA THR A 71 0.77 5.29 -9.20
C THR A 71 -0.49 5.07 -10.02
N PHE A 72 -1.55 4.70 -9.36
CA PHE A 72 -2.90 4.64 -9.92
C PHE A 72 -3.93 4.87 -8.82
N SER A 73 -5.11 5.31 -9.20
CA SER A 73 -6.22 5.54 -8.29
C SER A 73 -7.54 5.07 -8.89
N ARG A 74 -8.52 4.87 -8.03
CA ARG A 74 -9.91 4.68 -8.39
C ARG A 74 -10.81 5.49 -7.47
N THR A 75 -11.70 6.26 -8.04
CA THR A 75 -12.78 6.94 -7.34
C THR A 75 -14.01 6.03 -7.35
N PHE A 76 -14.70 5.98 -6.24
CA PHE A 76 -15.97 5.28 -6.04
C PHE A 76 -17.05 6.34 -5.86
N ASP A 77 -18.19 6.16 -6.50
CA ASP A 77 -19.32 7.09 -6.39
C ASP A 77 -20.13 6.86 -5.11
N LEU A 78 -20.22 5.60 -4.68
CA LEU A 78 -20.92 5.17 -3.47
C LEU A 78 -20.10 4.09 -2.73
N PRO A 79 -19.48 4.44 -1.59
CA PRO A 79 -19.33 5.79 -1.00
C PRO A 79 -18.43 6.71 -1.84
N ASP A 80 -18.57 8.05 -1.67
CA ASP A 80 -17.69 9.05 -2.34
C ASP A 80 -16.30 9.05 -1.72
N ILE A 81 -15.46 8.14 -2.20
CA ILE A 81 -14.10 7.93 -1.74
C ILE A 81 -13.14 7.72 -2.92
N ASN A 82 -11.89 8.08 -2.70
CA ASN A 82 -10.79 7.76 -3.62
C ASN A 82 -9.80 6.79 -2.97
N VAL A 83 -9.43 5.74 -3.68
CA VAL A 83 -8.36 4.82 -3.27
C VAL A 83 -7.20 4.97 -4.25
N LYS A 84 -6.05 5.36 -3.73
CA LYS A 84 -4.82 5.55 -4.48
C LYS A 84 -3.76 4.59 -3.98
N VAL A 85 -3.07 3.95 -4.91
CA VAL A 85 -1.87 3.16 -4.62
C VAL A 85 -0.69 3.86 -5.28
N ALA A 86 0.36 4.13 -4.51
CA ALA A 86 1.53 4.84 -5.00
C ALA A 86 2.82 4.20 -4.48
N VAL A 87 3.85 4.19 -5.31
CA VAL A 87 5.21 3.81 -4.91
C VAL A 87 5.93 5.06 -4.44
N GLY A 88 6.39 5.06 -3.19
CA GLY A 88 7.06 6.22 -2.60
C GLY A 88 7.42 6.04 -1.14
N ASP A 89 7.73 7.15 -0.50
CA ASP A 89 8.03 7.26 0.92
C ASP A 89 6.77 7.71 1.67
N LEU A 90 6.46 7.03 2.78
CA LEU A 90 5.31 7.32 3.64
C LEU A 90 5.37 8.75 4.20
N PHE A 91 6.53 9.16 4.66
CA PHE A 91 6.71 10.45 5.37
C PHE A 91 6.80 11.66 4.43
N GLU A 92 6.87 11.45 3.12
CA GLU A 92 6.77 12.51 2.11
C GLU A 92 5.31 12.78 1.68
N GLN A 93 4.38 11.96 2.15
CA GLN A 93 2.97 12.12 1.79
C GLN A 93 2.27 13.16 2.68
N LYS A 94 1.29 13.83 2.08
CA LYS A 94 0.42 14.78 2.79
C LYS A 94 -0.82 14.03 3.29
N GLY A 95 -1.19 14.23 4.55
CA GLY A 95 -2.35 13.60 5.18
C GLY A 95 -2.02 12.99 6.54
N HIS A 96 -2.96 12.24 7.07
CA HIS A 96 -2.79 11.48 8.31
C HIS A 96 -2.04 10.19 8.02
N LEU A 97 -1.06 9.85 8.83
CA LEU A 97 -0.22 8.68 8.62
C LEU A 97 -0.61 7.55 9.57
N VAL A 98 -0.66 6.34 9.05
CA VAL A 98 -0.80 5.12 9.86
C VAL A 98 0.58 4.55 10.13
N ILE A 99 0.90 4.35 11.43
CA ILE A 99 2.18 3.81 11.89
C ILE A 99 1.91 2.51 12.64
N GLY A 100 2.46 1.41 12.18
CA GLY A 100 2.32 0.13 12.84
C GLY A 100 3.23 0.01 14.07
N PHE A 101 2.66 -0.45 15.19
CA PHE A 101 3.34 -0.72 16.44
C PHE A 101 3.13 -2.16 16.89
N SER A 102 3.92 -2.58 17.88
CA SER A 102 3.63 -3.76 18.68
C SER A 102 2.63 -3.44 19.79
N ASP A 103 2.08 -4.47 20.42
CA ASP A 103 1.18 -4.40 21.57
C ASP A 103 1.76 -3.69 22.79
N ALA A 104 3.08 -3.54 22.86
CA ALA A 104 3.77 -2.82 23.95
C ALA A 104 4.09 -1.35 23.61
N PHE A 105 3.87 -0.89 22.38
CA PHE A 105 4.23 0.45 21.91
C PHE A 105 5.68 0.84 22.22
N ASP A 106 6.60 -0.13 22.13
CA ASP A 106 8.03 0.12 22.30
C ASP A 106 8.54 1.16 21.31
N THR A 107 9.53 1.97 21.73
CA THR A 107 10.07 3.08 20.91
C THR A 107 11.60 3.10 20.88
N ASP A 108 12.24 2.15 21.55
CA ASP A 108 13.70 2.11 21.68
C ASP A 108 14.36 1.61 20.39
N THR A 109 15.12 2.51 19.75
CA THR A 109 15.89 2.24 18.54
C THR A 109 17.40 2.23 18.76
N THR A 110 17.86 2.31 20.02
CA THR A 110 19.26 2.63 20.37
C THR A 110 20.26 1.67 19.73
N ASP A 111 20.01 0.37 19.82
CA ASP A 111 20.86 -0.69 19.26
C ASP A 111 20.16 -1.48 18.14
N GLY A 112 18.95 -1.08 17.80
CA GLY A 112 18.10 -1.79 16.82
C GLY A 112 17.55 -3.13 17.32
N ALA A 113 17.78 -3.50 18.57
CA ALA A 113 17.34 -4.78 19.11
C ALA A 113 15.83 -4.83 19.36
N ILE A 114 15.24 -3.76 19.89
CA ILE A 114 13.78 -3.68 20.12
C ILE A 114 13.07 -3.18 18.87
N ILE A 115 13.45 -2.01 18.38
CA ILE A 115 12.90 -1.43 17.15
C ILE A 115 14.04 -1.11 16.18
N SER A 116 13.97 -1.66 14.96
CA SER A 116 14.92 -1.31 13.92
C SER A 116 14.78 0.17 13.54
N PRO A 117 15.86 0.96 13.50
CA PRO A 117 15.83 2.35 13.02
C PRO A 117 15.31 2.49 11.58
N GLU A 118 15.50 1.48 10.73
CA GLU A 118 15.04 1.46 9.34
C GLU A 118 13.56 1.10 9.19
N SER A 119 12.92 0.57 10.23
CA SER A 119 11.48 0.28 10.22
C SER A 119 10.67 1.57 10.10
N VAL A 120 9.40 1.46 9.64
CA VAL A 120 8.48 2.61 9.61
C VAL A 120 8.37 3.27 10.98
N GLN A 121 8.32 2.48 12.04
CA GLN A 121 8.25 2.95 13.42
C GLN A 121 9.54 3.67 13.86
N GLY A 122 10.72 3.13 13.53
CA GLY A 122 12.02 3.78 13.80
C GLY A 122 12.16 5.09 13.02
N GLN A 123 11.78 5.10 11.74
CA GLN A 123 11.74 6.31 10.93
C GLN A 123 10.75 7.34 11.46
N PHE A 124 9.62 6.93 12.03
CA PHE A 124 8.66 7.81 12.69
C PHE A 124 9.32 8.57 13.85
N LEU A 125 10.03 7.87 14.73
CA LEU A 125 10.79 8.52 15.79
C LEU A 125 11.81 9.54 15.23
N HIS A 126 12.59 9.15 14.23
CA HIS A 126 13.67 10.01 13.73
C HIS A 126 13.17 11.17 12.88
N ARG A 127 12.18 10.96 12.01
CA ARG A 127 11.75 11.97 11.02
C ARG A 127 10.67 12.91 11.54
N VAL A 128 9.83 12.46 12.47
CA VAL A 128 8.74 13.27 13.03
C VAL A 128 9.14 13.88 14.38
N TYR A 129 9.84 13.12 15.22
CA TYR A 129 10.25 13.57 16.55
C TYR A 129 11.73 13.97 16.64
N GLY A 130 12.47 13.97 15.52
CA GLY A 130 13.90 14.31 15.53
C GLY A 130 14.77 13.37 16.39
N GLY A 131 14.29 12.17 16.69
CA GLY A 131 14.94 11.21 17.59
C GLY A 131 14.61 11.42 19.09
N ASP A 132 13.74 12.37 19.43
CA ASP A 132 13.30 12.60 20.82
C ASP A 132 12.32 11.49 21.26
N ARG A 133 12.90 10.40 21.76
CA ARG A 133 12.14 9.27 22.31
C ARG A 133 11.31 9.66 23.52
N VAL A 134 11.81 10.58 24.36
CA VAL A 134 11.10 10.98 25.58
C VAL A 134 9.80 11.73 25.24
N GLN A 135 9.86 12.58 24.22
CA GLN A 135 8.65 13.24 23.73
C GLN A 135 7.65 12.23 23.16
N LEU A 136 8.09 11.33 22.28
CA LEU A 136 7.21 10.31 21.69
C LEU A 136 6.58 9.41 22.78
N ASP A 137 7.37 8.96 23.75
CA ASP A 137 6.88 8.13 24.86
C ASP A 137 5.80 8.85 25.67
N ARG A 138 6.01 10.12 25.99
CA ARG A 138 5.03 10.95 26.72
C ARG A 138 3.74 11.12 25.94
N GLU A 139 3.82 11.35 24.66
CA GLU A 139 2.63 11.50 23.81
C GLU A 139 1.86 10.17 23.67
N LEU A 140 2.57 9.05 23.52
CA LEU A 140 1.98 7.71 23.52
C LEU A 140 1.29 7.39 24.86
N GLU A 141 1.95 7.64 25.99
CA GLU A 141 1.38 7.42 27.33
C GLU A 141 0.11 8.25 27.55
N ASN A 142 0.12 9.52 27.11
CA ASN A 142 -1.05 10.36 27.19
C ASN A 142 -2.20 9.88 26.31
N ALA A 143 -1.90 9.42 25.09
CA ALA A 143 -2.91 8.90 24.19
C ALA A 143 -3.51 7.59 24.71
N LEU A 144 -2.71 6.72 25.30
CA LEU A 144 -3.10 5.39 25.78
C LEU A 144 -3.61 5.38 27.24
N LYS A 145 -3.67 6.54 27.92
CA LYS A 145 -4.01 6.59 29.36
C LYS A 145 -5.37 6.00 29.72
N ASN A 146 -6.32 5.99 28.78
CA ASN A 146 -7.67 5.48 28.98
C ASN A 146 -7.87 4.08 28.37
N ASP A 147 -6.84 3.54 27.68
CA ASP A 147 -6.90 2.22 27.10
C ASP A 147 -6.60 1.15 28.16
N GLU A 148 -7.25 0.02 28.05
CA GLU A 148 -7.07 -1.09 28.98
C GLU A 148 -5.68 -1.73 28.81
N VAL A 149 -4.95 -1.83 29.92
CA VAL A 149 -3.71 -2.59 29.99
C VAL A 149 -4.07 -4.06 30.23
N ILE A 150 -3.92 -4.90 29.22
CA ILE A 150 -4.30 -6.31 29.28
C ILE A 150 -3.28 -7.18 30.04
N ALA A 151 -2.04 -6.74 30.10
CA ALA A 151 -0.97 -7.39 30.88
C ALA A 151 0.16 -6.41 31.20
N GLU A 152 0.87 -6.69 32.28
CA GLU A 152 2.09 -5.97 32.63
C GLU A 152 3.22 -6.97 32.84
N GLU A 153 4.29 -6.82 32.06
CA GLU A 153 5.46 -7.69 32.12
C GLU A 153 6.38 -7.29 33.27
N ARG A 154 7.20 -8.23 33.73
CA ARG A 154 8.25 -7.93 34.74
C ARG A 154 9.51 -7.41 34.02
N PRO A 155 10.27 -6.47 34.63
CA PRO A 155 11.50 -5.96 34.05
C PRO A 155 12.54 -7.03 33.69
N SER A 156 12.55 -8.15 34.44
CA SER A 156 13.43 -9.30 34.17
C SER A 156 12.94 -10.20 33.00
N GLY A 157 11.70 -9.99 32.55
CA GLY A 157 11.06 -10.87 31.56
C GLY A 157 11.09 -10.35 30.15
N LYS A 158 11.11 -9.02 29.95
CA LYS A 158 11.06 -8.38 28.63
C LYS A 158 11.86 -7.07 28.66
N PRO A 159 12.78 -6.82 27.72
CA PRO A 159 13.34 -5.50 27.51
C PRO A 159 12.30 -4.55 26.89
N GLY A 160 12.45 -3.24 27.13
CA GLY A 160 11.56 -2.20 26.67
C GLY A 160 10.36 -1.94 27.57
N LYS A 161 9.23 -1.50 27.00
CA LYS A 161 8.03 -1.16 27.77
C LYS A 161 7.32 -2.40 28.29
N MET A 162 6.79 -2.30 29.54
CA MET A 162 6.22 -3.43 30.28
C MET A 162 4.72 -3.60 30.05
N ARG A 163 4.00 -2.50 29.79
CA ARG A 163 2.55 -2.52 29.58
C ARG A 163 2.20 -3.05 28.21
N ARG A 164 1.21 -3.93 28.17
CA ARG A 164 0.68 -4.51 26.96
C ARG A 164 -0.77 -4.10 26.75
N TYR A 165 -1.08 -3.76 25.53
CA TYR A 165 -2.41 -3.36 25.09
C TYR A 165 -2.99 -4.40 24.14
N ALA A 166 -4.30 -4.40 23.97
CA ALA A 166 -4.97 -5.27 23.03
C ALA A 166 -4.51 -4.98 21.58
N ILE A 167 -4.50 -6.01 20.75
CA ILE A 167 -4.34 -5.82 19.31
C ILE A 167 -5.50 -4.94 18.83
N GLY A 168 -5.22 -4.00 17.94
CA GLY A 168 -6.19 -3.00 17.50
C GLY A 168 -6.19 -1.72 18.32
N THR A 169 -5.51 -1.64 19.49
CA THR A 169 -5.37 -0.35 20.19
C THR A 169 -4.70 0.68 19.31
N VAL A 170 -5.28 1.89 19.24
CA VAL A 170 -4.78 3.00 18.39
C VAL A 170 -4.46 4.23 19.24
N ALA A 171 -3.18 4.52 19.40
CA ALA A 171 -2.76 5.80 19.95
C ALA A 171 -2.80 6.87 18.85
N THR A 172 -3.69 7.86 19.00
CA THR A 172 -3.82 8.98 18.05
C THR A 172 -2.96 10.15 18.49
N LEU A 173 -1.88 10.43 17.77
CA LEU A 173 -0.93 11.49 18.05
C LEU A 173 -1.07 12.66 17.05
N GLY A 174 -0.34 13.75 17.33
CA GLY A 174 -0.25 14.91 16.44
C GLY A 174 -1.46 15.84 16.54
N THR A 175 -1.64 16.68 15.52
CA THR A 175 -2.64 17.76 15.48
C THR A 175 -3.79 17.44 14.54
N PRO A 176 -4.93 18.18 14.58
CA PRO A 176 -6.01 17.99 13.61
C PRO A 176 -5.59 18.21 12.15
N THR A 177 -4.50 18.89 11.89
CA THR A 177 -3.95 19.07 10.53
C THR A 177 -3.17 17.87 10.06
N GLN A 178 -2.49 17.16 10.97
CA GLN A 178 -1.73 15.95 10.68
C GLN A 178 -1.76 15.02 11.91
N ARG A 179 -2.53 13.95 11.79
CA ARG A 179 -2.61 12.88 12.79
C ARG A 179 -1.67 11.73 12.44
N TYR A 180 -1.24 11.05 13.47
CA TYR A 180 -0.51 9.78 13.38
C TYR A 180 -1.31 8.72 14.12
N PHE A 181 -1.86 7.77 13.39
CA PHE A 181 -2.60 6.65 13.95
C PHE A 181 -1.62 5.51 14.23
N CYS A 182 -1.12 5.46 15.46
CA CYS A 182 -0.17 4.45 15.90
C CYS A 182 -0.95 3.21 16.37
N VAL A 183 -0.93 2.13 15.60
CA VAL A 183 -1.80 0.97 15.83
C VAL A 183 -1.01 -0.26 16.24
N ALA A 184 -1.44 -0.92 17.32
CA ALA A 184 -0.94 -2.23 17.75
C ALA A 184 -1.50 -3.33 16.79
N TYR A 185 -0.65 -3.88 15.92
CA TYR A 185 -1.04 -4.95 14.99
C TYR A 185 -0.19 -6.21 15.14
N THR A 186 0.77 -6.18 16.05
CA THR A 186 1.68 -7.29 16.30
C THR A 186 1.85 -7.51 17.81
N TYR A 187 2.04 -8.76 18.19
CA TYR A 187 2.41 -9.15 19.52
C TYR A 187 3.93 -9.33 19.62
N MET A 188 4.60 -8.57 20.47
CA MET A 188 6.03 -8.74 20.73
C MET A 188 6.25 -9.71 21.87
N ARG A 189 6.87 -10.85 21.61
CA ARG A 189 7.26 -11.81 22.64
C ARG A 189 8.37 -11.23 23.53
N ASN A 190 8.52 -11.81 24.73
CA ASN A 190 9.52 -11.34 25.71
C ASN A 190 10.97 -11.42 25.21
N HIS A 191 11.26 -12.30 24.25
CA HIS A 191 12.56 -12.40 23.58
C HIS A 191 12.61 -11.62 22.23
N LEU A 192 11.79 -10.60 22.10
CA LEU A 192 11.75 -9.65 20.97
C LEU A 192 11.38 -10.25 19.63
N ILE A 193 10.81 -11.46 19.59
CA ILE A 193 10.23 -12.00 18.35
C ILE A 193 8.80 -11.49 18.19
N VAL A 194 8.60 -10.77 17.10
CA VAL A 194 7.29 -10.24 16.73
C VAL A 194 6.44 -11.34 16.07
N LYS A 195 5.18 -11.44 16.49
CA LYS A 195 4.16 -12.28 15.88
C LYS A 195 3.00 -11.42 15.40
N SER A 196 2.49 -11.76 14.22
CA SER A 196 1.23 -11.22 13.73
C SER A 196 0.42 -12.32 13.05
N SER A 197 -0.83 -12.06 12.80
CA SER A 197 -1.74 -12.93 12.07
C SER A 197 -2.65 -12.09 11.16
N VAL A 198 -3.32 -12.76 10.23
CA VAL A 198 -4.33 -12.10 9.38
C VAL A 198 -5.42 -11.47 10.24
N ASN A 199 -5.87 -12.16 11.29
CA ASN A 199 -6.90 -11.66 12.20
C ASN A 199 -6.43 -10.39 12.95
N TYR A 200 -5.18 -10.39 13.44
CA TYR A 200 -4.59 -9.23 14.10
C TYR A 200 -4.52 -8.02 13.17
N LEU A 201 -4.10 -8.25 11.93
CA LEU A 201 -4.05 -7.17 10.96
C LEU A 201 -5.46 -6.65 10.60
N TRP A 202 -6.43 -7.55 10.44
CA TRP A 202 -7.82 -7.16 10.16
C TRP A 202 -8.44 -6.34 11.29
N GLU A 203 -8.24 -6.77 12.54
CA GLU A 203 -8.66 -6.06 13.74
C GLU A 203 -8.01 -4.67 13.82
N ALA A 204 -6.68 -4.61 13.65
CA ALA A 204 -5.94 -3.36 13.66
C ALA A 204 -6.41 -2.38 12.57
N LEU A 205 -6.68 -2.87 11.35
CA LEU A 205 -7.20 -2.05 10.26
C LEU A 205 -8.59 -1.49 10.59
N ASN A 206 -9.49 -2.30 11.16
CA ASN A 206 -10.81 -1.83 11.57
C ASN A 206 -10.71 -0.69 12.60
N SER A 207 -9.86 -0.84 13.61
CA SER A 207 -9.62 0.20 14.62
C SER A 207 -8.97 1.47 14.05
N VAL A 208 -8.08 1.32 13.05
CA VAL A 208 -7.52 2.47 12.32
C VAL A 208 -8.62 3.23 11.58
N TRP A 209 -9.53 2.53 10.89
CA TRP A 209 -10.62 3.18 10.18
C TRP A 209 -11.61 3.86 11.11
N GLU A 210 -11.89 3.28 12.27
CA GLU A 210 -12.69 3.91 13.32
C GLU A 210 -12.02 5.18 13.86
N SER A 211 -10.74 5.10 14.20
CA SER A 211 -9.96 6.26 14.67
C SER A 211 -9.87 7.36 13.59
N ALA A 212 -9.74 6.99 12.32
CA ALA A 212 -9.74 7.91 11.21
C ALA A 212 -11.10 8.60 11.02
N ASN A 213 -12.21 7.89 11.20
CA ASN A 213 -13.55 8.46 11.21
C ASN A 213 -13.71 9.48 12.36
N LEU A 214 -13.32 9.11 13.59
CA LEU A 214 -13.50 9.96 14.77
C LEU A 214 -12.59 11.21 14.76
N TYR A 215 -11.34 11.05 14.37
CA TYR A 215 -10.30 12.08 14.53
C TYR A 215 -9.72 12.63 13.24
N GLY A 216 -9.97 12.00 12.10
CA GLY A 216 -9.32 12.31 10.83
C GLY A 216 -9.98 13.43 10.03
N GLN A 217 -11.16 13.95 10.45
CA GLN A 217 -11.85 15.06 9.76
C GLN A 217 -12.03 14.81 8.26
N ARG A 218 -12.22 13.57 7.83
CA ARG A 218 -12.36 13.14 6.43
C ARG A 218 -11.16 13.50 5.53
N LYS A 219 -10.01 13.86 6.10
CA LYS A 219 -8.78 14.12 5.34
C LYS A 219 -8.18 12.82 4.82
N THR A 220 -7.26 12.97 3.88
CA THR A 220 -6.50 11.82 3.32
C THR A 220 -5.80 11.03 4.42
N VAL A 221 -5.99 9.72 4.42
CA VAL A 221 -5.27 8.78 5.26
C VAL A 221 -4.24 8.04 4.40
N VAL A 222 -3.01 7.99 4.88
CA VAL A 222 -1.89 7.36 4.20
C VAL A 222 -1.40 6.18 5.03
N ILE A 223 -1.34 5.01 4.43
CA ILE A 223 -0.94 3.77 5.09
C ILE A 223 0.14 3.05 4.29
N PRO A 224 1.22 2.56 4.91
CA PRO A 224 2.17 1.69 4.24
C PRO A 224 1.57 0.27 4.11
N VAL A 225 2.19 -0.59 3.31
CA VAL A 225 1.83 -2.01 3.31
C VAL A 225 2.30 -2.63 4.61
N ILE A 226 1.42 -2.65 5.63
CA ILE A 226 1.69 -3.18 6.98
C ILE A 226 1.78 -4.71 6.92
N GLY A 227 2.64 -5.30 7.76
CA GLY A 227 2.76 -6.76 7.91
C GLY A 227 3.78 -7.41 6.97
N SER A 228 4.42 -6.64 6.11
CA SER A 228 5.27 -7.16 5.03
C SER A 228 6.72 -7.44 5.42
N GLU A 229 7.23 -6.90 6.53
CA GLU A 229 8.66 -7.01 6.89
C GLU A 229 8.91 -7.80 8.18
N LEU A 230 8.88 -7.13 9.32
CA LEU A 230 9.24 -7.73 10.61
C LEU A 230 8.12 -8.60 11.21
N ALA A 231 6.88 -8.24 10.93
CA ALA A 231 5.71 -8.93 11.46
C ALA A 231 5.46 -10.29 10.81
N ARG A 232 6.08 -10.57 9.65
CA ARG A 232 6.00 -11.81 8.86
C ARG A 232 4.68 -12.55 9.02
N ILE A 233 3.61 -11.99 8.43
CA ILE A 233 2.38 -12.76 8.24
C ILE A 233 2.69 -13.79 7.15
N ASN A 234 3.29 -14.92 7.56
CA ASN A 234 3.91 -15.91 6.66
C ASN A 234 2.93 -16.54 5.66
N CYS A 235 1.63 -16.33 5.83
CA CYS A 235 0.59 -16.88 4.97
C CYS A 235 0.12 -15.93 3.86
N LEU A 236 0.54 -14.65 3.86
CA LEU A 236 0.15 -13.67 2.86
C LEU A 236 1.40 -12.98 2.27
N ASP A 237 1.40 -12.85 0.95
CA ASP A 237 2.37 -12.02 0.24
C ASP A 237 2.01 -10.53 0.36
N ARG A 238 2.92 -9.66 -0.10
CA ARG A 238 2.73 -8.20 -0.02
C ARG A 238 1.54 -7.71 -0.82
N GLU A 239 1.25 -8.35 -1.93
CA GLU A 239 0.12 -8.02 -2.79
C GLU A 239 -1.20 -8.32 -2.09
N SER A 240 -1.31 -9.48 -1.44
CA SER A 240 -2.47 -9.88 -0.64
C SER A 240 -2.69 -8.96 0.56
N LEU A 241 -1.62 -8.55 1.25
CA LEU A 241 -1.70 -7.57 2.34
C LEU A 241 -2.20 -6.22 1.84
N LEU A 242 -1.72 -5.74 0.69
CA LEU A 242 -2.19 -4.51 0.07
C LEU A 242 -3.67 -4.60 -0.31
N LYS A 243 -4.08 -5.70 -0.93
CA LYS A 243 -5.49 -5.95 -1.27
C LYS A 243 -6.37 -5.99 -0.02
N MET A 244 -5.90 -6.59 1.07
CA MET A 244 -6.62 -6.63 2.35
C MET A 244 -6.81 -5.24 2.96
N ILE A 245 -5.79 -4.38 2.94
CA ILE A 245 -5.89 -2.99 3.38
C ILE A 245 -6.99 -2.25 2.59
N ILE A 246 -6.98 -2.39 1.27
CA ILE A 246 -7.98 -1.76 0.40
C ILE A 246 -9.39 -2.30 0.69
N LEU A 247 -9.54 -3.63 0.80
CA LEU A 247 -10.84 -4.25 1.07
C LEU A 247 -11.42 -3.82 2.41
N SER A 248 -10.62 -3.82 3.48
CA SER A 248 -11.07 -3.39 4.82
C SER A 248 -11.52 -1.93 4.81
N PHE A 249 -10.79 -1.05 4.13
CA PHE A 249 -11.15 0.35 3.98
C PHE A 249 -12.46 0.55 3.21
N VAL A 250 -12.60 -0.08 2.03
CA VAL A 250 -13.82 0.04 1.22
C VAL A 250 -15.02 -0.54 1.96
N ALA A 251 -14.86 -1.69 2.63
CA ALA A 251 -15.92 -2.30 3.42
C ALA A 251 -16.39 -1.38 4.56
N ARG A 252 -15.46 -0.77 5.32
CA ARG A 252 -15.77 0.17 6.39
C ARG A 252 -16.39 1.45 5.84
N SER A 253 -15.87 1.99 4.74
CA SER A 253 -16.37 3.22 4.14
C SER A 253 -17.78 3.11 3.56
N ARG A 254 -18.28 1.88 3.32
CA ARG A 254 -19.68 1.63 2.97
C ARG A 254 -20.64 1.71 4.17
N GLN A 255 -20.11 1.64 5.38
CA GLN A 255 -20.90 1.74 6.62
C GLN A 255 -20.81 3.15 7.19
N ASP A 256 -19.62 3.72 7.24
CA ASP A 256 -19.32 5.02 7.83
C ASP A 256 -18.31 5.79 6.96
N GLU A 257 -18.38 7.11 6.98
CA GLU A 257 -17.46 7.99 6.24
C GLU A 257 -16.09 8.06 6.89
N VAL A 258 -15.16 7.17 6.56
CA VAL A 258 -13.81 7.12 7.15
C VAL A 258 -12.96 8.32 6.72
N CYS A 259 -12.74 8.49 5.41
CA CYS A 259 -11.99 9.61 4.84
C CYS A 259 -12.30 9.74 3.34
N LYS A 260 -11.97 10.89 2.75
CA LYS A 260 -12.18 11.10 1.30
C LYS A 260 -11.20 10.33 0.43
N GLU A 261 -9.99 10.14 0.91
CA GLU A 261 -8.94 9.46 0.13
C GLU A 261 -8.10 8.57 1.04
N LEU A 262 -7.97 7.31 0.64
CA LEU A 262 -6.96 6.40 1.15
C LEU A 262 -5.78 6.35 0.18
N VAL A 263 -4.56 6.57 0.68
CA VAL A 263 -3.33 6.37 -0.07
C VAL A 263 -2.56 5.20 0.52
N VAL A 264 -2.44 4.10 -0.23
CA VAL A 264 -1.60 2.96 0.17
C VAL A 264 -0.22 3.13 -0.45
N ILE A 265 0.81 3.23 0.39
CA ILE A 265 2.19 3.44 -0.05
C ILE A 265 2.93 2.11 -0.12
N VAL A 266 3.42 1.82 -1.31
CA VAL A 266 4.35 0.73 -1.58
C VAL A 266 5.77 1.28 -1.51
N HIS A 267 6.58 0.78 -0.58
CA HIS A 267 7.98 1.20 -0.49
C HIS A 267 8.75 0.83 -1.78
N PRO A 268 9.64 1.68 -2.29
CA PRO A 268 10.38 1.42 -3.55
C PRO A 268 11.12 0.07 -3.59
N LYS A 269 11.62 -0.41 -2.45
CA LYS A 269 12.27 -1.75 -2.31
C LYS A 269 11.28 -2.92 -2.53
N ASP A 270 9.99 -2.69 -2.38
CA ASP A 270 8.95 -3.71 -2.51
C ASP A 270 8.21 -3.65 -3.85
N TYR A 271 8.49 -2.63 -4.67
CA TYR A 271 7.85 -2.44 -5.97
C TYR A 271 7.99 -3.65 -6.91
N GLU A 272 9.13 -4.34 -6.86
CA GLU A 272 9.39 -5.52 -7.69
C GLU A 272 8.71 -6.79 -7.16
N LYS A 273 8.21 -6.76 -5.91
CA LYS A 273 7.54 -7.89 -5.24
C LYS A 273 6.02 -7.84 -5.33
N ILE A 274 5.47 -6.80 -5.96
CA ILE A 274 4.03 -6.56 -6.11
C ILE A 274 3.71 -6.38 -7.59
N ASP A 275 2.81 -7.19 -8.13
CA ASP A 275 2.29 -6.95 -9.48
C ASP A 275 1.31 -5.77 -9.48
N MET A 276 1.83 -4.57 -9.79
CA MET A 276 1.04 -3.34 -9.83
C MET A 276 -0.09 -3.38 -10.87
N LEU A 277 0.03 -4.20 -11.92
CA LEU A 277 -1.03 -4.39 -12.91
C LEU A 277 -2.16 -5.24 -12.34
N GLU A 278 -1.82 -6.26 -11.53
CA GLU A 278 -2.81 -7.08 -10.84
C GLU A 278 -3.55 -6.27 -9.77
N VAL A 279 -2.83 -5.50 -8.94
CA VAL A 279 -3.44 -4.60 -7.95
C VAL A 279 -4.36 -3.57 -8.62
N ARG A 280 -3.94 -3.00 -9.76
CA ARG A 280 -4.78 -2.09 -10.55
C ARG A 280 -6.04 -2.77 -11.09
N ALA A 281 -5.92 -4.02 -11.53
CA ALA A 281 -7.06 -4.80 -11.99
C ALA A 281 -8.01 -5.10 -10.85
N PHE A 282 -7.49 -5.58 -9.72
CA PHE A 282 -8.26 -5.81 -8.49
C PHE A 282 -9.02 -4.54 -8.06
N LEU A 283 -8.37 -3.38 -8.03
CA LEU A 283 -9.01 -2.12 -7.66
C LEU A 283 -10.19 -1.77 -8.58
N LYS A 284 -10.23 -2.29 -9.83
CA LYS A 284 -11.35 -2.10 -10.74
C LYS A 284 -12.54 -3.05 -10.49
N THR A 285 -12.31 -4.14 -9.78
CA THR A 285 -13.35 -5.17 -9.55
C THR A 285 -14.14 -4.96 -8.27
N ILE A 286 -13.61 -4.23 -7.31
CA ILE A 286 -14.27 -3.88 -6.03
C ILE A 286 -15.05 -2.58 -6.16
#